data_f1a4fe0733dd9ebf7a4cffa7a5b1da9e
#
_entry.id   f1a4fe0733dd9ebf7a4cffa7a5b1da9e
#
_cell.length_a   1.000
_cell.length_b   1.000
_cell.length_c   1.000
_cell.angle_alpha   90.00
_cell.angle_beta   90.00
_cell.angle_gamma   90.00
#
_symmetry.space_group_name_H-M   'P 1'
#
loop_
_entity.id
_entity.type
_entity.pdbx_description
1 polymer ?
#
loop_
_entity_poly.entity_id
_entity_poly.type
_entity_poly.pdbx_seq_one_letter_code
_entity_poly.pdbx_strand_id
1 'polypeptide(L)'
;MEFLKKENEVISLIIPTRNAGDEIDVLLNRIQMQTRIPDEIIIVDSSSTDQTVSICCQYPSVKVLTIDQKEFDHGKTRDMAIKSCNGDIVIMMTQDAIPLDDYLIENLIGSLENLSVVAVTGRQLAKADAFPMEKLIREFNYPPYGNIRSKDDIEKLGIKAFFFSDVCAAYRKDIYLQLGGFEYPIETNEDMFYAAKVLQNGYKIAYASDAVVYHSHNFSLKEQYQRNYIQGYEIEKHKELLGNVKLEGEGMKLVVYVIKGLLKSGRVFSIVRFGFDCCARMLGNKMGKRKACQKI
;
A
#
# COMPACT_ATOMS: atom_id res chain seq x y z
N MET A 1 24.74 14.73 -4.16
CA MET A 1 23.87 15.63 -3.39
C MET A 1 23.94 15.15 -1.95
N GLU A 2 24.51 15.93 -1.04
CA GLU A 2 24.50 15.57 0.39
C GLU A 2 23.10 15.82 0.92
N PHE A 3 22.44 14.77 1.39
CA PHE A 3 21.18 14.89 2.09
C PHE A 3 21.47 15.30 3.52
N LEU A 4 21.04 16.49 3.91
CA LEU A 4 21.11 16.93 5.30
C LEU A 4 19.86 16.45 6.04
N LYS A 5 20.03 15.65 7.10
CA LYS A 5 18.95 15.33 8.03
C LYS A 5 18.53 16.63 8.73
N LYS A 6 17.26 17.02 8.62
CA LYS A 6 16.70 18.12 9.42
C LYS A 6 16.50 17.62 10.86
N GLU A 7 16.88 18.42 11.85
CA GLU A 7 16.71 18.06 13.29
C GLU A 7 15.25 17.92 13.70
N ASN A 8 14.30 18.56 12.97
CA ASN A 8 12.85 18.46 13.25
C ASN A 8 12.10 18.33 11.91
N GLU A 9 11.98 17.09 11.40
CA GLU A 9 11.17 16.83 10.22
C GLU A 9 9.67 16.88 10.57
N VAL A 10 8.91 17.67 9.82
CA VAL A 10 7.45 17.75 9.92
C VAL A 10 6.83 16.54 9.27
N ILE A 11 5.88 15.89 9.93
CA ILE A 11 5.20 14.67 9.46
C ILE A 11 3.75 14.97 9.15
N SER A 12 3.33 14.75 7.90
CA SER A 12 1.92 14.75 7.51
C SER A 12 1.43 13.34 7.30
N LEU A 13 0.31 12.97 7.93
CA LEU A 13 -0.41 11.72 7.67
C LEU A 13 -1.59 12.00 6.74
N ILE A 14 -1.70 11.24 5.65
CA ILE A 14 -2.78 11.35 4.66
C ILE A 14 -3.58 10.05 4.63
N ILE A 15 -4.90 10.15 4.73
CA ILE A 15 -5.82 9.01 4.71
C ILE A 15 -6.95 9.30 3.72
N PRO A 16 -6.92 8.73 2.50
CA PRO A 16 -8.08 8.75 1.62
C PRO A 16 -9.22 7.92 2.23
N THR A 17 -10.44 8.49 2.25
CA THR A 17 -11.58 7.85 2.89
C THR A 17 -12.82 7.87 2.00
N ARG A 18 -13.65 6.83 2.22
CA ARG A 18 -15.01 6.77 1.73
C ARG A 18 -15.84 5.80 2.56
N ASN A 19 -16.91 6.29 3.19
CA ASN A 19 -17.81 5.50 4.02
C ASN A 19 -17.03 4.64 5.04
N ALA A 20 -16.21 5.29 5.84
CA ALA A 20 -15.32 4.70 6.83
C ALA A 20 -15.85 4.84 8.27
N GLY A 21 -17.13 5.17 8.45
CA GLY A 21 -17.71 5.51 9.77
C GLY A 21 -17.48 4.47 10.86
N ASP A 22 -17.40 3.19 10.49
CA ASP A 22 -17.17 2.11 11.46
C ASP A 22 -15.69 1.95 11.86
N GLU A 23 -14.75 2.47 11.06
CA GLU A 23 -13.31 2.20 11.22
C GLU A 23 -12.50 3.45 11.57
N ILE A 24 -12.93 4.61 11.07
CA ILE A 24 -12.13 5.84 11.13
C ILE A 24 -11.89 6.35 12.55
N ASP A 25 -12.85 6.20 13.44
CA ASP A 25 -12.72 6.59 14.85
C ASP A 25 -11.63 5.75 15.53
N VAL A 26 -11.66 4.43 15.32
CA VAL A 26 -10.66 3.51 15.85
C VAL A 26 -9.28 3.87 15.33
N LEU A 27 -9.15 4.14 14.01
CA LEU A 27 -7.89 4.51 13.41
C LEU A 27 -7.34 5.83 13.98
N LEU A 28 -8.15 6.89 14.04
CA LEU A 28 -7.72 8.19 14.55
C LEU A 28 -7.33 8.12 16.03
N ASN A 29 -8.06 7.38 16.85
CA ASN A 29 -7.69 7.13 18.23
C ASN A 29 -6.33 6.42 18.34
N ARG A 30 -6.08 5.38 17.53
CA ARG A 30 -4.78 4.68 17.50
C ARG A 30 -3.63 5.57 17.01
N ILE A 31 -3.89 6.52 16.11
CA ILE A 31 -2.88 7.50 15.68
C ILE A 31 -2.55 8.51 16.79
N GLN A 32 -3.52 8.93 17.58
CA GLN A 32 -3.27 9.82 18.71
C GLN A 32 -2.46 9.17 19.84
N MET A 33 -2.46 7.84 19.93
CA MET A 33 -1.69 7.07 20.93
C MET A 33 -0.25 6.78 20.49
N GLN A 34 0.17 7.18 19.29
CA GLN A 34 1.51 6.91 18.78
C GLN A 34 2.59 7.67 19.56
N THR A 35 3.75 7.03 19.77
CA THR A 35 4.94 7.66 20.41
C THR A 35 5.44 8.88 19.62
N ARG A 36 5.31 8.85 18.30
CA ARG A 36 5.48 10.00 17.40
C ARG A 36 4.14 10.31 16.73
N ILE A 37 3.47 11.35 17.23
CA ILE A 37 2.21 11.82 16.63
C ILE A 37 2.52 12.62 15.38
N PRO A 38 1.76 12.49 14.26
CA PRO A 38 1.90 13.34 13.08
C PRO A 38 1.63 14.81 13.43
N ASP A 39 2.38 15.71 12.82
CA ASP A 39 2.18 17.16 13.02
C ASP A 39 0.94 17.67 12.27
N GLU A 40 0.50 16.93 11.24
CA GLU A 40 -0.68 17.21 10.43
C GLU A 40 -1.37 15.90 10.04
N ILE A 41 -2.71 15.84 10.14
CA ILE A 41 -3.52 14.72 9.66
C ILE A 41 -4.50 15.25 8.61
N ILE A 42 -4.44 14.71 7.41
CA ILE A 42 -5.30 15.09 6.28
C ILE A 42 -6.16 13.89 5.89
N ILE A 43 -7.45 14.02 6.05
CA ILE A 43 -8.45 13.09 5.52
C ILE A 43 -8.89 13.60 4.14
N VAL A 44 -8.77 12.77 3.12
CA VAL A 44 -9.30 13.09 1.78
C VAL A 44 -10.57 12.29 1.56
N ASP A 45 -11.71 12.92 1.84
CA ASP A 45 -13.01 12.27 1.77
C ASP A 45 -13.61 12.33 0.35
N SER A 46 -13.94 11.17 -0.20
CA SER A 46 -14.52 11.02 -1.54
C SER A 46 -16.05 11.00 -1.50
N SER A 47 -16.68 12.07 -0.95
CA SER A 47 -18.13 12.23 -0.81
C SER A 47 -18.77 11.09 -0.02
N SER A 48 -18.32 10.85 1.21
CA SER A 48 -18.96 9.91 2.12
C SER A 48 -20.40 10.32 2.43
N THR A 49 -21.26 9.32 2.58
CA THR A 49 -22.70 9.48 2.87
C THR A 49 -23.08 8.99 4.27
N ASP A 50 -22.11 8.44 5.00
CA ASP A 50 -22.22 7.97 6.38
C ASP A 50 -21.66 8.99 7.37
N GLN A 51 -21.31 8.56 8.58
CA GLN A 51 -20.80 9.42 9.64
C GLN A 51 -19.30 9.74 9.53
N THR A 52 -18.60 9.30 8.47
CA THR A 52 -17.14 9.47 8.31
C THR A 52 -16.69 10.90 8.58
N VAL A 53 -17.23 11.87 7.86
CA VAL A 53 -16.83 13.30 7.98
C VAL A 53 -17.17 13.86 9.35
N SER A 54 -18.34 13.53 9.90
CA SER A 54 -18.76 14.02 11.22
C SER A 54 -17.88 13.49 12.35
N ILE A 55 -17.38 12.26 12.23
CA ILE A 55 -16.41 11.69 13.18
C ILE A 55 -15.05 12.39 13.02
N CYS A 56 -14.53 12.54 11.82
CA CYS A 56 -13.26 13.23 11.59
C CYS A 56 -13.23 14.66 12.15
N CYS A 57 -14.34 15.39 12.05
CA CYS A 57 -14.46 16.76 12.59
C CYS A 57 -14.43 16.84 14.12
N GLN A 58 -14.53 15.73 14.85
CA GLN A 58 -14.37 15.71 16.30
C GLN A 58 -12.89 15.74 16.75
N TYR A 59 -11.96 15.54 15.82
CA TYR A 59 -10.53 15.53 16.06
C TYR A 59 -9.90 16.87 15.64
N PRO A 60 -9.49 17.76 16.57
CA PRO A 60 -8.98 19.10 16.24
C PRO A 60 -7.74 19.12 15.36
N SER A 61 -6.94 18.05 15.39
CA SER A 61 -5.72 17.89 14.57
C SER A 61 -6.00 17.40 13.15
N VAL A 62 -7.26 17.08 12.83
CA VAL A 62 -7.64 16.50 11.52
C VAL A 62 -8.19 17.59 10.61
N LYS A 63 -7.61 17.68 9.43
CA LYS A 63 -8.13 18.50 8.31
C LYS A 63 -8.83 17.59 7.31
N VAL A 64 -10.08 17.89 7.00
CA VAL A 64 -10.87 17.16 6.00
C VAL A 64 -10.86 17.93 4.68
N LEU A 65 -10.45 17.25 3.61
CA LEU A 65 -10.56 17.72 2.23
C LEU A 65 -11.60 16.84 1.54
N THR A 66 -12.68 17.44 1.03
CA THR A 66 -13.73 16.69 0.31
C THR A 66 -13.54 16.83 -1.20
N ILE A 67 -13.63 15.71 -1.91
CA ILE A 67 -13.62 15.64 -3.38
C ILE A 67 -14.89 14.95 -3.88
N ASP A 68 -15.31 15.23 -5.11
CA ASP A 68 -16.37 14.45 -5.75
C ASP A 68 -15.90 13.01 -5.97
N GLN A 69 -16.76 12.04 -5.69
CA GLN A 69 -16.48 10.62 -5.92
C GLN A 69 -16.03 10.33 -7.36
N LYS A 70 -16.59 11.05 -8.33
CA LYS A 70 -16.26 10.88 -9.76
C LYS A 70 -14.86 11.36 -10.11
N GLU A 71 -14.29 12.23 -9.28
CA GLU A 71 -12.94 12.76 -9.45
C GLU A 71 -11.88 11.91 -8.76
N PHE A 72 -12.31 10.90 -7.98
CA PHE A 72 -11.39 10.02 -7.28
C PHE A 72 -10.59 9.19 -8.27
N ASP A 73 -9.28 9.25 -8.13
CA ASP A 73 -8.29 8.43 -8.79
C ASP A 73 -7.19 8.13 -7.78
N HIS A 74 -6.73 6.89 -7.71
CA HIS A 74 -5.78 6.48 -6.69
C HIS A 74 -4.49 7.30 -6.70
N GLY A 75 -3.89 7.53 -7.88
CA GLY A 75 -2.69 8.33 -8.03
C GLY A 75 -2.95 9.82 -7.85
N LYS A 76 -3.94 10.38 -8.58
CA LYS A 76 -4.25 11.82 -8.57
C LYS A 76 -4.65 12.33 -7.17
N THR A 77 -5.53 11.59 -6.48
CA THR A 77 -6.04 11.99 -5.17
C THR A 77 -4.92 12.03 -4.13
N ARG A 78 -4.07 11.00 -4.09
CA ARG A 78 -2.92 10.96 -3.19
C ARG A 78 -1.88 12.03 -3.54
N ASP A 79 -1.56 12.20 -4.81
CA ASP A 79 -0.63 13.21 -5.30
C ASP A 79 -1.07 14.64 -4.94
N MET A 80 -2.37 14.94 -5.12
CA MET A 80 -2.97 16.21 -4.70
C MET A 80 -2.79 16.45 -3.20
N ALA A 81 -3.06 15.45 -2.37
CA ALA A 81 -2.92 15.56 -0.92
C ALA A 81 -1.46 15.75 -0.50
N ILE A 82 -0.53 14.98 -1.08
CA ILE A 82 0.91 15.13 -0.83
C ILE A 82 1.40 16.52 -1.21
N LYS A 83 0.98 17.06 -2.35
CA LYS A 83 1.35 18.42 -2.78
C LYS A 83 0.83 19.50 -1.85
N SER A 84 -0.35 19.28 -1.24
CA SER A 84 -1.02 20.27 -0.37
C SER A 84 -0.62 20.19 1.10
N CYS A 85 0.05 19.13 1.56
CA CYS A 85 0.47 18.99 2.95
C CYS A 85 1.75 19.78 3.26
N ASN A 86 2.04 19.98 4.56
CA ASN A 86 3.22 20.74 5.00
C ASN A 86 4.42 19.86 5.36
N GLY A 87 4.23 18.54 5.49
CA GLY A 87 5.25 17.61 5.95
C GLY A 87 6.47 17.50 5.06
N ASP A 88 7.64 17.36 5.65
CA ASP A 88 8.88 16.91 5.00
C ASP A 88 8.82 15.41 4.71
N ILE A 89 8.18 14.67 5.63
CA ILE A 89 7.83 13.26 5.50
C ILE A 89 6.32 13.15 5.39
N VAL A 90 5.86 12.40 4.40
CA VAL A 90 4.44 12.11 4.20
C VAL A 90 4.18 10.64 4.49
N ILE A 91 3.27 10.38 5.42
CA ILE A 91 2.77 9.03 5.69
C ILE A 91 1.45 8.85 4.96
N MET A 92 1.32 7.77 4.23
CA MET A 92 0.09 7.36 3.55
C MET A 92 -0.49 6.14 4.28
N MET A 93 -1.78 6.18 4.63
CA MET A 93 -2.50 5.03 5.18
C MET A 93 -3.86 4.87 4.51
N THR A 94 -4.38 3.64 4.48
CA THR A 94 -5.79 3.41 4.14
C THR A 94 -6.65 3.46 5.39
N GLN A 95 -7.93 3.80 5.22
CA GLN A 95 -8.90 3.99 6.31
C GLN A 95 -9.09 2.79 7.23
N ASP A 96 -8.75 1.59 6.77
CA ASP A 96 -8.93 0.30 7.43
C ASP A 96 -7.62 -0.36 7.88
N ALA A 97 -6.51 0.39 7.83
CA ALA A 97 -5.19 -0.04 8.29
C ALA A 97 -5.00 0.36 9.76
N ILE A 98 -5.27 -0.54 10.69
CA ILE A 98 -5.21 -0.26 12.12
C ILE A 98 -3.82 -0.57 12.67
N PRO A 99 -3.12 0.41 13.30
CA PRO A 99 -1.82 0.18 13.96
C PRO A 99 -1.87 -0.96 14.98
N LEU A 100 -0.88 -1.87 14.92
CA LEU A 100 -0.74 -2.95 15.90
C LEU A 100 -0.45 -2.40 17.30
N ASP A 101 0.45 -1.41 17.37
CA ASP A 101 0.97 -0.81 18.61
C ASP A 101 1.16 0.71 18.45
N ASP A 102 1.79 1.32 19.43
CA ASP A 102 1.98 2.77 19.48
C ASP A 102 3.28 3.24 18.81
N TYR A 103 4.05 2.34 18.17
CA TYR A 103 5.35 2.60 17.56
C TYR A 103 5.32 2.62 16.02
N LEU A 104 4.16 2.51 15.38
CA LEU A 104 4.02 2.42 13.92
C LEU A 104 4.75 3.56 13.20
N ILE A 105 4.47 4.81 13.61
CA ILE A 105 5.01 6.01 12.94
C ILE A 105 6.51 6.11 13.16
N GLU A 106 6.97 5.90 14.38
CA GLU A 106 8.39 5.90 14.73
C GLU A 106 9.17 4.85 13.92
N ASN A 107 8.64 3.63 13.81
CA ASN A 107 9.25 2.55 13.04
C ASN A 107 9.28 2.82 11.52
N LEU A 108 8.24 3.48 10.98
CA LEU A 108 8.24 3.89 9.57
C LEU A 108 9.33 4.93 9.29
N ILE A 109 9.34 6.01 10.05
CA ILE A 109 10.29 7.12 9.82
C ILE A 109 11.72 6.72 10.15
N GLY A 110 11.94 5.84 11.13
CA GLY A 110 13.26 5.31 11.47
C GLY A 110 13.97 4.65 10.28
N SER A 111 13.22 4.01 9.39
CA SER A 111 13.78 3.46 8.15
C SER A 111 14.26 4.52 7.16
N LEU A 112 13.78 5.77 7.26
CA LEU A 112 14.22 6.91 6.46
C LEU A 112 15.50 7.58 7.00
N GLU A 113 16.02 7.16 8.16
CA GLU A 113 17.30 7.67 8.68
C GLU A 113 18.46 7.38 7.73
N ASN A 114 18.38 6.28 6.97
CA ASN A 114 19.24 6.05 5.82
C ASN A 114 18.79 6.98 4.69
N LEU A 115 19.51 8.06 4.46
CA LEU A 115 19.17 9.12 3.50
C LEU A 115 19.07 8.65 2.04
N SER A 116 19.58 7.45 1.71
CA SER A 116 19.37 6.84 0.39
C SER A 116 18.01 6.17 0.26
N VAL A 117 17.31 5.88 1.39
CA VAL A 117 15.94 5.35 1.43
C VAL A 117 14.97 6.53 1.38
N VAL A 118 14.14 6.58 0.36
CA VAL A 118 13.22 7.71 0.12
C VAL A 118 11.75 7.32 0.21
N ALA A 119 11.47 6.03 0.27
CA ALA A 119 10.14 5.49 0.50
C ALA A 119 10.21 4.21 1.34
N VAL A 120 9.24 4.05 2.24
CA VAL A 120 9.15 2.93 3.20
C VAL A 120 7.74 2.37 3.18
N THR A 121 7.58 1.06 3.14
CA THR A 121 6.28 0.41 3.33
C THR A 121 6.28 -0.45 4.59
N GLY A 122 5.18 -0.41 5.34
CA GLY A 122 5.00 -1.17 6.57
C GLY A 122 4.52 -2.61 6.34
N ARG A 123 4.52 -3.38 7.41
CA ARG A 123 4.06 -4.76 7.48
C ARG A 123 2.55 -4.82 7.69
N GLN A 124 1.88 -5.69 6.91
CA GLN A 124 0.45 -5.92 7.05
C GLN A 124 0.20 -7.30 7.66
N LEU A 125 -0.50 -7.34 8.79
CA LEU A 125 -1.04 -8.56 9.38
C LEU A 125 -2.51 -8.73 9.01
N ALA A 126 -2.94 -9.96 8.88
CA ALA A 126 -4.35 -10.25 8.65
C ALA A 126 -5.19 -9.93 9.89
N LYS A 127 -6.39 -9.35 9.71
CA LYS A 127 -7.39 -9.14 10.77
C LYS A 127 -7.82 -10.50 11.35
N ALA A 128 -8.38 -10.50 12.56
CA ALA A 128 -8.75 -11.73 13.27
C ALA A 128 -9.75 -12.60 12.49
N ASP A 129 -10.70 -11.97 11.81
CA ASP A 129 -11.77 -12.57 10.99
C ASP A 129 -11.34 -12.97 9.59
N ALA A 130 -10.07 -12.73 9.21
CA ALA A 130 -9.56 -13.07 7.89
C ALA A 130 -9.64 -14.56 7.60
N PHE A 131 -9.96 -14.89 6.34
CA PHE A 131 -9.94 -16.28 5.89
C PHE A 131 -8.58 -16.94 6.15
N PRO A 132 -8.55 -18.25 6.47
CA PRO A 132 -7.29 -18.95 6.77
C PRO A 132 -6.22 -18.80 5.68
N MET A 133 -6.63 -18.82 4.41
CA MET A 133 -5.72 -18.62 3.29
C MET A 133 -5.21 -17.17 3.22
N GLU A 134 -6.03 -16.18 3.56
CA GLU A 134 -5.60 -14.77 3.57
C GLU A 134 -4.54 -14.52 4.65
N LYS A 135 -4.68 -15.12 5.83
CA LYS A 135 -3.65 -15.09 6.88
C LYS A 135 -2.30 -15.58 6.36
N LEU A 136 -2.28 -16.72 5.68
CA LEU A 136 -1.07 -17.30 5.11
C LEU A 136 -0.51 -16.47 3.94
N ILE A 137 -1.39 -15.87 3.12
CA ILE A 137 -0.97 -14.95 2.03
C ILE A 137 -0.29 -13.73 2.62
N ARG A 138 -0.82 -13.14 3.71
CA ARG A 138 -0.20 -12.00 4.39
C ARG A 138 1.16 -12.39 5.00
N GLU A 139 1.24 -13.50 5.70
CA GLU A 139 2.52 -14.00 6.25
C GLU A 139 3.59 -14.19 5.18
N PHE A 140 3.22 -14.72 4.01
CA PHE A 140 4.14 -14.91 2.90
C PHE A 140 4.63 -13.60 2.29
N ASN A 141 3.72 -12.63 2.09
CA ASN A 141 4.03 -11.37 1.42
C ASN A 141 4.68 -10.35 2.36
N TYR A 142 4.41 -10.42 3.66
CA TYR A 142 4.87 -9.50 4.69
C TYR A 142 5.63 -10.24 5.81
N PRO A 143 6.83 -10.74 5.52
CA PRO A 143 7.63 -11.52 6.48
C PRO A 143 8.06 -10.67 7.69
N PRO A 144 8.44 -11.30 8.84
CA PRO A 144 8.82 -10.60 10.05
C PRO A 144 10.25 -10.04 10.05
N TYR A 145 10.82 -9.87 8.90
CA TYR A 145 12.16 -9.29 8.73
C TYR A 145 12.15 -8.23 7.63
N GLY A 146 12.70 -7.06 7.97
CA GLY A 146 12.81 -5.93 7.07
C GLY A 146 13.87 -6.12 5.98
N ASN A 147 13.78 -5.32 4.94
CA ASN A 147 14.79 -5.27 3.88
C ASN A 147 14.84 -3.87 3.24
N ILE A 148 15.98 -3.57 2.65
CA ILE A 148 16.17 -2.40 1.80
C ILE A 148 16.43 -2.91 0.39
N ARG A 149 15.78 -2.34 -0.60
CA ARG A 149 15.92 -2.67 -2.02
C ARG A 149 16.45 -1.50 -2.80
N SER A 150 17.32 -1.81 -3.74
CA SER A 150 18.00 -0.88 -4.65
C SER A 150 17.77 -1.28 -6.11
N LYS A 151 18.31 -0.49 -7.03
CA LYS A 151 18.30 -0.81 -8.46
C LYS A 151 18.93 -2.17 -8.77
N ASP A 152 19.95 -2.58 -8.02
CA ASP A 152 20.68 -3.84 -8.23
C ASP A 152 19.81 -5.08 -7.91
N ASP A 153 18.76 -4.89 -7.12
CA ASP A 153 17.81 -5.97 -6.80
C ASP A 153 16.80 -6.27 -7.92
N ILE A 154 16.66 -5.37 -8.90
CA ILE A 154 15.66 -5.47 -9.97
C ILE A 154 15.89 -6.73 -10.81
N GLU A 155 17.14 -7.00 -11.20
CA GLU A 155 17.47 -8.17 -12.02
C GLU A 155 17.13 -9.48 -11.30
N LYS A 156 17.43 -9.56 -10.00
CA LYS A 156 17.23 -10.74 -9.17
C LYS A 156 15.77 -10.99 -8.80
N LEU A 157 15.05 -9.93 -8.43
CA LEU A 157 13.70 -10.02 -7.87
C LEU A 157 12.60 -9.82 -8.92
N GLY A 158 12.93 -9.28 -10.12
CA GLY A 158 11.93 -8.92 -11.11
C GLY A 158 10.94 -7.90 -10.56
N ILE A 159 9.65 -8.07 -10.88
CA ILE A 159 8.56 -7.18 -10.41
C ILE A 159 8.47 -7.09 -8.88
N LYS A 160 8.95 -8.08 -8.13
CA LYS A 160 8.99 -8.05 -6.66
C LYS A 160 9.94 -7.01 -6.10
N ALA A 161 10.93 -6.56 -6.87
CA ALA A 161 11.76 -5.43 -6.45
C ALA A 161 10.92 -4.19 -6.15
N PHE A 162 9.81 -4.03 -6.85
CA PHE A 162 8.89 -2.91 -6.75
C PHE A 162 7.71 -3.14 -5.78
N PHE A 163 7.70 -4.28 -5.05
CA PHE A 163 6.63 -4.55 -4.10
C PHE A 163 6.57 -3.45 -3.03
N PHE A 164 5.47 -2.72 -3.02
CA PHE A 164 5.25 -1.58 -2.15
C PHE A 164 3.75 -1.45 -1.88
N SER A 165 3.34 -0.79 -0.80
CA SER A 165 1.92 -0.65 -0.50
C SER A 165 1.62 0.60 0.32
N ASP A 166 0.74 1.45 -0.22
CA ASP A 166 0.19 2.64 0.43
C ASP A 166 -0.85 2.34 1.51
N VAL A 167 -1.09 1.08 1.79
CA VAL A 167 -1.86 0.70 2.99
C VAL A 167 -1.23 1.28 4.25
N CYS A 168 0.11 1.30 4.29
CA CYS A 168 0.90 1.97 5.31
C CYS A 168 2.29 2.24 4.73
N ALA A 169 2.58 3.48 4.37
CA ALA A 169 3.83 3.86 3.73
C ALA A 169 4.30 5.25 4.17
N ALA A 170 5.59 5.53 4.02
CA ALA A 170 6.16 6.86 4.25
C ALA A 170 7.07 7.26 3.09
N TYR A 171 7.10 8.55 2.78
CA TYR A 171 7.83 9.14 1.67
C TYR A 171 8.58 10.40 2.10
N ARG A 172 9.79 10.60 1.58
CA ARG A 172 10.44 11.93 1.58
C ARG A 172 9.77 12.79 0.52
N LYS A 173 9.07 13.84 0.95
CA LYS A 173 8.25 14.69 0.07
C LYS A 173 9.06 15.38 -1.01
N ASP A 174 10.25 15.87 -0.69
CA ASP A 174 11.14 16.53 -1.64
C ASP A 174 11.51 15.62 -2.80
N ILE A 175 11.92 14.38 -2.51
CA ILE A 175 12.25 13.37 -3.52
C ILE A 175 10.99 12.89 -4.26
N TYR A 176 9.86 12.77 -3.55
CA TYR A 176 8.59 12.45 -4.18
C TYR A 176 8.24 13.44 -5.29
N LEU A 177 8.35 14.73 -4.98
CA LEU A 177 8.08 15.82 -5.93
C LEU A 177 9.12 15.86 -7.06
N GLN A 178 10.42 15.68 -6.73
CA GLN A 178 11.50 15.64 -7.69
C GLN A 178 11.31 14.54 -8.74
N LEU A 179 10.82 13.37 -8.32
CA LEU A 179 10.55 12.24 -9.21
C LEU A 179 9.20 12.34 -9.95
N GLY A 180 8.44 13.42 -9.76
CA GLY A 180 7.18 13.69 -10.44
C GLY A 180 5.96 13.00 -9.85
N GLY A 181 6.08 12.41 -8.63
CA GLY A 181 4.95 11.84 -7.90
C GLY A 181 4.36 10.56 -8.50
N PHE A 182 3.12 10.26 -8.11
CA PHE A 182 2.37 9.11 -8.64
C PHE A 182 1.94 9.32 -10.09
N GLU A 183 1.77 8.20 -10.79
CA GLU A 183 1.14 8.21 -12.12
C GLU A 183 -0.38 8.34 -11.99
N TYR A 184 -1.00 9.02 -12.94
CA TYR A 184 -2.46 9.09 -13.09
C TYR A 184 -2.85 9.45 -14.54
N PRO A 185 -4.04 9.04 -15.06
CA PRO A 185 -5.09 8.30 -14.34
C PRO A 185 -4.71 6.83 -14.14
N ILE A 186 -4.95 6.32 -12.93
CA ILE A 186 -4.65 4.93 -12.54
C ILE A 186 -5.67 4.39 -11.55
N GLU A 187 -6.14 3.16 -11.79
CA GLU A 187 -7.11 2.51 -10.90
C GLU A 187 -6.47 1.71 -9.74
N THR A 188 -5.18 1.37 -9.85
CA THR A 188 -4.42 0.62 -8.80
C THR A 188 -2.93 0.57 -9.13
N ASN A 189 -2.11 0.18 -8.15
CA ASN A 189 -0.65 -0.01 -8.24
C ASN A 189 0.15 1.29 -8.42
N GLU A 190 -0.39 2.46 -8.14
CA GLU A 190 0.32 3.74 -8.15
C GLU A 190 1.58 3.69 -7.29
N ASP A 191 1.49 3.02 -6.14
CA ASP A 191 2.55 2.78 -5.18
C ASP A 191 3.68 1.92 -5.74
N MET A 192 3.36 0.83 -6.43
CA MET A 192 4.32 -0.05 -7.10
C MET A 192 5.04 0.68 -8.25
N PHE A 193 4.32 1.44 -9.07
CA PHE A 193 4.93 2.21 -10.16
C PHE A 193 5.84 3.31 -9.63
N TYR A 194 5.45 3.96 -8.53
CA TYR A 194 6.31 4.93 -7.87
C TYR A 194 7.56 4.27 -7.29
N ALA A 195 7.44 3.10 -6.65
CA ALA A 195 8.58 2.33 -6.17
C ALA A 195 9.55 1.95 -7.31
N ALA A 196 9.03 1.60 -8.50
CA ALA A 196 9.85 1.36 -9.68
C ALA A 196 10.60 2.63 -10.11
N LYS A 197 9.93 3.79 -10.13
CA LYS A 197 10.53 5.09 -10.42
C LYS A 197 11.66 5.43 -9.44
N VAL A 198 11.45 5.19 -8.14
CA VAL A 198 12.46 5.38 -7.09
C VAL A 198 13.72 4.55 -7.37
N LEU A 199 13.57 3.24 -7.56
CA LEU A 199 14.71 2.34 -7.77
C LEU A 199 15.45 2.64 -9.08
N GLN A 200 14.73 2.93 -10.17
CA GLN A 200 15.33 3.25 -11.47
C GLN A 200 16.15 4.54 -11.44
N ASN A 201 15.78 5.49 -10.56
CA ASN A 201 16.53 6.74 -10.35
C ASN A 201 17.66 6.60 -9.31
N GLY A 202 18.00 5.38 -8.86
CA GLY A 202 19.15 5.11 -8.00
C GLY A 202 18.90 5.33 -6.50
N TYR A 203 17.69 5.68 -6.11
CA TYR A 203 17.26 5.71 -4.71
C TYR A 203 16.91 4.30 -4.21
N LYS A 204 16.63 4.16 -2.92
CA LYS A 204 16.25 2.91 -2.28
C LYS A 204 14.85 2.99 -1.67
N ILE A 205 14.23 1.85 -1.57
CA ILE A 205 12.99 1.67 -0.81
C ILE A 205 13.23 0.68 0.33
N ALA A 206 12.52 0.84 1.44
CA ALA A 206 12.59 -0.07 2.57
C ALA A 206 11.24 -0.76 2.82
N TYR A 207 11.32 -1.97 3.36
CA TYR A 207 10.22 -2.65 4.01
C TYR A 207 10.52 -2.70 5.51
N ALA A 208 9.73 -1.97 6.30
CA ALA A 208 9.84 -1.88 7.75
C ALA A 208 8.96 -2.96 8.39
N SER A 209 9.57 -4.09 8.80
CA SER A 209 8.84 -5.21 9.40
C SER A 209 8.24 -4.92 10.77
N ASP A 210 8.76 -3.90 11.46
CA ASP A 210 8.35 -3.51 12.80
C ASP A 210 7.28 -2.41 12.78
N ALA A 211 7.07 -1.75 11.62
CA ALA A 211 5.95 -0.85 11.38
C ALA A 211 4.73 -1.66 10.95
N VAL A 212 3.86 -2.03 11.90
CA VAL A 212 2.85 -3.08 11.68
C VAL A 212 1.44 -2.52 11.76
N VAL A 213 0.61 -2.90 10.77
CA VAL A 213 -0.84 -2.64 10.76
C VAL A 213 -1.64 -3.93 10.56
N TYR A 214 -2.83 -3.99 11.13
CA TYR A 214 -3.85 -4.98 10.75
C TYR A 214 -4.58 -4.49 9.52
N HIS A 215 -4.49 -5.26 8.42
CA HIS A 215 -5.21 -4.98 7.18
C HIS A 215 -5.40 -6.25 6.37
N SER A 216 -6.64 -6.61 6.10
CA SER A 216 -7.00 -7.72 5.22
C SER A 216 -8.45 -7.63 4.78
N HIS A 217 -8.79 -8.30 3.68
CA HIS A 217 -10.14 -8.37 3.15
C HIS A 217 -10.52 -9.82 2.82
N ASN A 218 -11.76 -10.17 3.13
CA ASN A 218 -12.35 -11.45 2.78
C ASN A 218 -13.10 -11.37 1.44
N PHE A 219 -12.37 -11.20 0.35
CA PHE A 219 -12.98 -11.06 -0.97
C PHE A 219 -13.74 -12.31 -1.43
N SER A 220 -14.88 -12.09 -2.08
CA SER A 220 -15.55 -13.10 -2.89
C SER A 220 -14.72 -13.43 -4.15
N LEU A 221 -15.03 -14.55 -4.82
CA LEU A 221 -14.35 -14.92 -6.07
C LEU A 221 -14.53 -13.86 -7.18
N LYS A 222 -15.71 -13.21 -7.20
CA LYS A 222 -16.01 -12.13 -8.16
C LYS A 222 -15.12 -10.92 -7.90
N GLU A 223 -14.99 -10.49 -6.65
CA GLU A 223 -14.12 -9.38 -6.27
C GLU A 223 -12.65 -9.70 -6.55
N GLN A 224 -12.20 -10.93 -6.24
CA GLN A 224 -10.86 -11.39 -6.58
C GLN A 224 -10.58 -11.31 -8.08
N TYR A 225 -11.53 -11.77 -8.89
CA TYR A 225 -11.42 -11.66 -10.35
C TYR A 225 -11.33 -10.20 -10.79
N GLN A 226 -12.22 -9.34 -10.32
CA GLN A 226 -12.26 -7.91 -10.70
C GLN A 226 -10.98 -7.18 -10.31
N ARG A 227 -10.51 -7.33 -9.07
CA ARG A 227 -9.26 -6.72 -8.61
C ARG A 227 -8.06 -7.17 -9.46
N ASN A 228 -7.93 -8.46 -9.72
CA ASN A 228 -6.83 -8.96 -10.53
C ASN A 228 -6.96 -8.59 -12.00
N TYR A 229 -8.19 -8.39 -12.50
CA TYR A 229 -8.43 -7.84 -13.85
C TYR A 229 -7.88 -6.42 -13.95
N ILE A 230 -8.23 -5.55 -12.99
CA ILE A 230 -7.74 -4.16 -12.96
C ILE A 230 -6.22 -4.14 -12.81
N GLN A 231 -5.65 -4.91 -11.88
CA GLN A 231 -4.19 -5.02 -11.72
C GLN A 231 -3.49 -5.47 -13.00
N GLY A 232 -4.00 -6.50 -13.65
CA GLY A 232 -3.43 -6.98 -14.91
C GLY A 232 -3.52 -5.95 -16.03
N TYR A 233 -4.63 -5.21 -16.10
CA TYR A 233 -4.84 -4.13 -17.05
C TYR A 233 -3.85 -2.99 -16.84
N GLU A 234 -3.73 -2.47 -15.60
CA GLU A 234 -2.85 -1.35 -15.28
C GLU A 234 -1.36 -1.73 -15.44
N ILE A 235 -0.95 -2.93 -15.02
CA ILE A 235 0.43 -3.40 -15.21
C ILE A 235 0.79 -3.47 -16.69
N GLU A 236 -0.09 -3.97 -17.56
CA GLU A 236 0.18 -4.07 -18.99
C GLU A 236 0.17 -2.69 -19.67
N LYS A 237 -0.79 -1.82 -19.29
CA LYS A 237 -0.92 -0.46 -19.81
C LYS A 237 0.30 0.40 -19.48
N HIS A 238 0.85 0.24 -18.29
CA HIS A 238 1.97 1.02 -17.76
C HIS A 238 3.28 0.24 -17.68
N LYS A 239 3.42 -0.86 -18.44
CA LYS A 239 4.61 -1.74 -18.36
C LYS A 239 5.93 -1.02 -18.64
N GLU A 240 5.90 0.04 -19.42
CA GLU A 240 7.08 0.85 -19.71
C GLU A 240 7.70 1.47 -18.47
N LEU A 241 6.87 1.82 -17.46
CA LEU A 241 7.33 2.35 -16.17
C LEU A 241 8.12 1.33 -15.36
N LEU A 242 7.88 0.04 -15.61
CA LEU A 242 8.57 -1.05 -14.92
C LEU A 242 9.91 -1.41 -15.58
N GLY A 243 10.13 -0.96 -16.83
CA GLY A 243 11.31 -1.35 -17.61
C GLY A 243 11.29 -2.83 -18.02
N ASN A 244 12.44 -3.35 -18.44
CA ASN A 244 12.60 -4.74 -18.88
C ASN A 244 12.73 -5.72 -17.71
N VAL A 245 11.65 -5.86 -16.90
CA VAL A 245 11.65 -6.78 -15.77
C VAL A 245 10.82 -8.03 -16.04
N LYS A 246 11.19 -9.15 -15.40
CA LYS A 246 10.36 -10.35 -15.41
C LYS A 246 9.08 -10.06 -14.62
N LEU A 247 7.95 -10.06 -15.31
CA LEU A 247 6.62 -9.83 -14.71
C LEU A 247 6.06 -11.09 -14.01
N GLU A 248 6.64 -12.25 -14.28
CA GLU A 248 6.28 -13.51 -13.64
C GLU A 248 7.06 -13.66 -12.36
N GLY A 249 6.32 -13.80 -11.27
CA GLY A 249 6.88 -13.87 -9.93
C GLY A 249 6.69 -15.24 -9.28
N GLU A 250 6.90 -15.30 -7.99
CA GLU A 250 6.86 -16.51 -7.14
C GLU A 250 5.45 -17.03 -6.84
N GLY A 251 4.48 -16.82 -7.73
CA GLY A 251 3.09 -17.26 -7.51
C GLY A 251 2.98 -18.74 -7.12
N MET A 252 3.81 -19.61 -7.72
CA MET A 252 3.84 -21.02 -7.35
C MET A 252 4.41 -21.25 -5.93
N LYS A 253 5.40 -20.47 -5.50
CA LYS A 253 5.93 -20.55 -4.12
C LYS A 253 4.86 -20.15 -3.11
N LEU A 254 4.09 -19.10 -3.39
CA LEU A 254 2.94 -18.69 -2.58
C LEU A 254 1.89 -19.82 -2.50
N VAL A 255 1.51 -20.41 -3.64
CA VAL A 255 0.53 -21.50 -3.68
C VAL A 255 0.98 -22.68 -2.82
N VAL A 256 2.23 -23.11 -2.96
CA VAL A 256 2.81 -24.20 -2.15
C VAL A 256 2.84 -23.85 -0.66
N TYR A 257 3.22 -22.61 -0.31
CA TYR A 257 3.23 -22.14 1.07
C TYR A 257 1.85 -22.19 1.71
N VAL A 258 0.82 -21.64 1.02
CA VAL A 258 -0.55 -21.61 1.51
C VAL A 258 -1.12 -23.02 1.66
N ILE A 259 -0.94 -23.91 0.67
CA ILE A 259 -1.42 -25.30 0.74
C ILE A 259 -0.78 -26.02 1.94
N LYS A 260 0.54 -25.92 2.12
CA LYS A 260 1.23 -26.51 3.26
C LYS A 260 0.70 -26.00 4.60
N GLY A 261 0.48 -24.69 4.73
CA GLY A 261 -0.07 -24.07 5.93
C GLY A 261 -1.50 -24.55 6.24
N LEU A 262 -2.36 -24.63 5.23
CA LEU A 262 -3.74 -25.12 5.37
C LEU A 262 -3.78 -26.60 5.77
N LEU A 263 -2.92 -27.44 5.18
CA LEU A 263 -2.80 -28.85 5.55
C LEU A 263 -2.34 -28.99 7.01
N LYS A 264 -1.29 -28.25 7.40
CA LYS A 264 -0.75 -28.29 8.77
C LYS A 264 -1.78 -27.88 9.82
N SER A 265 -2.70 -26.96 9.47
CA SER A 265 -3.77 -26.49 10.35
C SER A 265 -5.07 -27.33 10.27
N GLY A 266 -5.07 -28.42 9.50
CA GLY A 266 -6.25 -29.30 9.32
C GLY A 266 -7.40 -28.67 8.51
N ARG A 267 -7.17 -27.57 7.80
CA ARG A 267 -8.20 -26.80 7.09
C ARG A 267 -8.36 -27.21 5.63
N VAL A 268 -8.62 -28.49 5.39
CA VAL A 268 -8.68 -29.09 4.03
C VAL A 268 -9.72 -28.42 3.13
N PHE A 269 -10.90 -28.08 3.64
CA PHE A 269 -11.93 -27.38 2.86
C PHE A 269 -11.48 -26.00 2.36
N SER A 270 -10.60 -25.31 3.11
CA SER A 270 -10.03 -24.03 2.69
C SER A 270 -9.10 -24.18 1.48
N ILE A 271 -8.53 -25.35 1.22
CA ILE A 271 -7.71 -25.65 0.05
C ILE A 271 -8.54 -25.58 -1.23
N VAL A 272 -9.77 -26.14 -1.21
CA VAL A 272 -10.68 -26.12 -2.36
C VAL A 272 -11.05 -24.65 -2.70
N ARG A 273 -11.44 -23.87 -1.66
CA ARG A 273 -11.73 -22.45 -1.84
C ARG A 273 -10.50 -21.69 -2.38
N PHE A 274 -9.31 -21.96 -1.84
CA PHE A 274 -8.07 -21.35 -2.29
C PHE A 274 -7.76 -21.69 -3.76
N GLY A 275 -8.05 -22.92 -4.21
CA GLY A 275 -7.94 -23.29 -5.62
C GLY A 275 -8.82 -22.42 -6.54
N PHE A 276 -10.08 -22.20 -6.17
CA PHE A 276 -10.96 -21.29 -6.90
C PHE A 276 -10.49 -19.84 -6.85
N ASP A 277 -9.97 -19.39 -5.71
CA ASP A 277 -9.38 -18.06 -5.56
C ASP A 277 -8.18 -17.86 -6.50
N CYS A 278 -7.28 -18.84 -6.58
CA CYS A 278 -6.15 -18.83 -7.52
C CYS A 278 -6.63 -18.78 -8.98
N CYS A 279 -7.66 -19.55 -9.35
CA CYS A 279 -8.26 -19.49 -10.68
C CYS A 279 -8.83 -18.10 -10.98
N ALA A 280 -9.58 -17.50 -10.05
CA ALA A 280 -10.16 -16.17 -10.21
C ALA A 280 -9.08 -15.11 -10.42
N ARG A 281 -8.01 -15.14 -9.61
CA ARG A 281 -6.85 -14.24 -9.74
C ARG A 281 -6.15 -14.38 -11.09
N MET A 282 -5.86 -15.61 -11.49
CA MET A 282 -5.16 -15.89 -12.75
C MET A 282 -5.98 -15.47 -13.97
N LEU A 283 -7.27 -15.81 -13.99
CA LEU A 283 -8.18 -15.45 -15.08
C LEU A 283 -8.37 -13.94 -15.17
N GLY A 284 -8.60 -13.27 -14.02
CA GLY A 284 -8.72 -11.83 -13.96
C GLY A 284 -7.47 -11.14 -14.53
N ASN A 285 -6.30 -11.46 -14.02
CA ASN A 285 -5.04 -10.87 -14.48
C ASN A 285 -4.81 -11.07 -16.00
N LYS A 286 -5.02 -12.30 -16.50
CA LYS A 286 -4.88 -12.62 -17.94
C LYS A 286 -5.85 -11.82 -18.81
N MET A 287 -7.11 -11.69 -18.37
CA MET A 287 -8.12 -10.94 -19.11
C MET A 287 -7.86 -9.44 -19.09
N GLY A 288 -7.40 -8.90 -17.95
CA GLY A 288 -6.99 -7.50 -17.85
C GLY A 288 -5.84 -7.16 -18.81
N LYS A 289 -4.77 -7.95 -18.80
CA LYS A 289 -3.64 -7.79 -19.74
C LYS A 289 -4.11 -7.82 -21.20
N ARG A 290 -4.95 -8.80 -21.58
CA ARG A 290 -5.48 -8.89 -22.94
C ARG A 290 -6.27 -7.64 -23.34
N LYS A 291 -7.06 -7.09 -22.42
CA LYS A 291 -7.84 -5.88 -22.67
C LYS A 291 -6.96 -4.66 -22.90
N ALA A 292 -5.88 -4.52 -22.12
CA ALA A 292 -4.91 -3.45 -22.30
C ALA A 292 -4.26 -3.51 -23.69
N CYS A 293 -3.79 -4.70 -24.12
CA CYS A 293 -3.19 -4.89 -25.45
C CYS A 293 -4.14 -4.58 -26.62
N GLN A 294 -5.46 -4.63 -26.44
CA GLN A 294 -6.44 -4.31 -27.49
C GLN A 294 -6.73 -2.82 -27.65
N LYS A 295 -6.31 -1.99 -26.68
CA LYS A 295 -6.55 -0.55 -26.68
C LYS A 295 -5.32 0.27 -27.10
N ILE A 296 -4.19 -0.40 -27.26
CA ILE A 296 -2.94 0.15 -27.84
C ILE A 296 -2.95 -0.13 -29.34
#